data_16732c76bd948f7f2394b120994ee524
#
_entry.id   16732c76bd948f7f2394b120994ee524
#
_cell.length_a   1.000
_cell.length_b   1.000
_cell.length_c   1.000
_cell.angle_alpha   90.00
_cell.angle_beta   90.00
_cell.angle_gamma   90.00
#
_symmetry.space_group_name_H-M   'P 1'
#
loop_
_entity.id
_entity.type
_entity.pdbx_description
1 polymer ?
#
loop_
_entity_poly.entity_id
_entity_poly.type
_entity_poly.pdbx_seq_one_letter_code
_entity_poly.pdbx_strand_id
1 'polypeptide(L)'
;MGHLLGYARVSTTDQHPHLQVDALTAAGCYRVFTETASGARPDRPTLEQVLDQLRPGDTLVVWKLDRLGRSLRHLVDTITGLADREIGFRSLPEATDTTTPGGKLVFHVFAALAEFERT
;
A
#
# COMPACT_ATOMS: atom_id res chain seq x y z
N MET A 1 -13.13 -7.45 14.30
CA MET A 1 -11.67 -7.51 14.28
C MET A 1 -11.15 -7.41 12.87
N GLY A 2 -10.16 -6.57 12.66
CA GLY A 2 -9.60 -6.37 11.34
C GLY A 2 -8.59 -7.43 10.95
N HIS A 3 -8.46 -7.64 9.65
CA HIS A 3 -7.43 -8.48 9.07
C HIS A 3 -6.38 -7.62 8.41
N LEU A 4 -5.17 -8.17 8.27
CA LEU A 4 -4.12 -7.55 7.47
C LEU A 4 -4.16 -8.20 6.09
N LEU A 5 -4.41 -7.39 5.06
CA LEU A 5 -4.36 -7.85 3.67
C LEU A 5 -3.11 -7.26 3.00
N GLY A 6 -2.31 -8.13 2.40
CA GLY A 6 -1.07 -7.72 1.78
C GLY A 6 -1.21 -7.49 0.29
N TYR A 7 -0.50 -6.50 -0.24
CA TYR A 7 -0.43 -6.24 -1.67
C TYR A 7 1.03 -6.15 -2.07
N ALA A 8 1.44 -7.00 -3.01
CA ALA A 8 2.78 -7.03 -3.56
C ALA A 8 2.71 -6.76 -5.05
N ARG A 9 3.48 -5.80 -5.53
CA ARG A 9 3.60 -5.51 -6.95
C ARG A 9 4.99 -5.89 -7.43
N VAL A 10 5.07 -6.86 -8.33
CA VAL A 10 6.34 -7.35 -8.85
C VAL A 10 6.43 -7.04 -10.33
N SER A 11 7.66 -6.78 -10.81
CA SER A 11 7.90 -6.58 -12.23
C SER A 11 8.58 -7.82 -12.81
N THR A 12 8.55 -7.94 -14.14
CA THR A 12 9.20 -9.07 -14.81
C THR A 12 10.72 -9.04 -14.66
N THR A 13 11.27 -7.90 -14.23
CA THR A 13 12.71 -7.75 -14.02
C THR A 13 13.13 -8.00 -12.58
N ASP A 14 12.19 -8.21 -11.66
CA ASP A 14 12.53 -8.48 -10.27
C ASP A 14 13.23 -9.84 -10.16
N GLN A 15 14.37 -9.85 -9.47
CA GLN A 15 15.14 -11.09 -9.30
C GLN A 15 14.59 -11.95 -8.17
N HIS A 16 13.98 -11.34 -7.17
CA HIS A 16 13.49 -12.05 -5.99
C HIS A 16 12.10 -11.56 -5.60
N PRO A 17 11.08 -11.80 -6.45
CA PRO A 17 9.73 -11.33 -6.16
C PRO A 17 9.13 -11.98 -4.91
N HIS A 18 9.56 -13.18 -4.57
CA HIS A 18 9.08 -13.89 -3.39
C HIS A 18 9.45 -13.18 -2.08
N LEU A 19 10.47 -12.34 -2.08
CA LEU A 19 10.86 -11.60 -0.87
C LEU A 19 9.74 -10.69 -0.38
N GLN A 20 9.01 -10.08 -1.31
CA GLN A 20 7.88 -9.22 -0.94
C GLN A 20 6.76 -10.05 -0.28
N VAL A 21 6.42 -11.17 -0.89
CA VAL A 21 5.37 -12.04 -0.37
C VAL A 21 5.76 -12.58 1.00
N ASP A 22 7.02 -13.02 1.14
CA ASP A 22 7.52 -13.56 2.39
C ASP A 22 7.49 -12.51 3.50
N ALA A 23 7.89 -11.27 3.20
CA ALA A 23 7.87 -10.19 4.17
C ALA A 23 6.45 -9.85 4.62
N LEU A 24 5.50 -9.82 3.68
CA LEU A 24 4.11 -9.55 4.01
C LEU A 24 3.50 -10.67 4.84
N THR A 25 3.82 -11.91 4.50
CA THR A 25 3.36 -13.07 5.28
C THR A 25 3.92 -13.03 6.70
N ALA A 26 5.21 -12.69 6.83
CA ALA A 26 5.87 -12.60 8.13
C ALA A 26 5.29 -11.46 8.98
N ALA A 27 4.75 -10.42 8.34
CA ALA A 27 4.11 -9.30 9.06
C ALA A 27 2.73 -9.67 9.60
N GLY A 28 2.21 -10.84 9.26
CA GLY A 28 0.94 -11.32 9.78
C GLY A 28 -0.23 -11.15 8.83
N CYS A 29 0.03 -10.93 7.53
CA CYS A 29 -1.05 -10.77 6.56
C CYS A 29 -1.88 -12.05 6.46
N TYR A 30 -3.19 -11.88 6.59
CA TYR A 30 -4.14 -12.97 6.45
C TYR A 30 -4.12 -13.51 5.02
N ARG A 31 -3.94 -12.61 4.04
CA ARG A 31 -3.88 -12.97 2.63
C ARG A 31 -2.98 -11.98 1.91
N VAL A 32 -2.19 -12.45 0.95
CA VAL A 32 -1.31 -11.60 0.15
C VAL A 32 -1.76 -11.68 -1.30
N PHE A 33 -2.01 -10.52 -1.90
CA PHE A 33 -2.36 -10.40 -3.31
C PHE A 33 -1.13 -9.95 -4.08
N THR A 34 -0.81 -10.65 -5.16
CA THR A 34 0.36 -10.33 -5.98
C THR A 34 -0.06 -9.84 -7.35
N GLU A 35 0.46 -8.69 -7.75
CA GLU A 35 0.20 -8.12 -9.06
C GLU A 35 1.50 -8.07 -9.86
N THR A 36 1.46 -8.60 -11.09
CA THR A 36 2.60 -8.51 -12.00
C THR A 36 2.45 -7.24 -12.83
N ALA A 37 3.45 -6.36 -12.74
CA ALA A 37 3.45 -5.11 -13.48
C ALA A 37 4.27 -5.28 -14.75
N SER A 38 3.62 -5.16 -15.91
CA SER A 38 4.35 -4.89 -17.14
C SER A 38 4.34 -3.38 -17.34
N GLY A 39 5.45 -2.83 -17.80
CA GLY A 39 5.64 -1.38 -17.82
C GLY A 39 4.65 -0.61 -18.69
N ALA A 40 3.90 -1.29 -19.56
CA ALA A 40 2.98 -0.65 -20.48
C ALA A 40 1.54 -0.52 -19.95
N ARG A 41 1.21 -1.17 -18.83
CA ARG A 41 -0.18 -1.18 -18.32
C ARG A 41 -0.32 -0.31 -17.09
N PRO A 42 -1.10 0.77 -17.16
CA PRO A 42 -1.33 1.62 -16.00
C PRO A 42 -2.38 1.05 -15.03
N ASP A 43 -3.25 0.17 -15.50
CA ASP A 43 -4.30 -0.40 -14.66
C ASP A 43 -3.73 -1.43 -13.68
N ARG A 44 -4.41 -1.55 -12.55
CA ARG A 44 -3.99 -2.44 -11.46
C ARG A 44 -5.17 -3.24 -10.96
N PRO A 45 -5.62 -4.25 -11.72
CA PRO A 45 -6.82 -5.01 -11.35
C PRO A 45 -6.67 -5.73 -10.01
N THR A 46 -5.46 -6.19 -9.66
CA THR A 46 -5.24 -6.86 -8.38
C THR A 46 -5.38 -5.88 -7.23
N LEU A 47 -4.86 -4.66 -7.36
CA LEU A 47 -5.03 -3.63 -6.33
C LEU A 47 -6.51 -3.30 -6.13
N GLU A 48 -7.27 -3.16 -7.21
CA GLU A 48 -8.70 -2.92 -7.12
C GLU A 48 -9.41 -4.06 -6.40
N GLN A 49 -9.01 -5.30 -6.66
CA GLN A 49 -9.57 -6.46 -6.00
C GLN A 49 -9.32 -6.43 -4.49
N VAL A 50 -8.09 -6.07 -4.09
CA VAL A 50 -7.75 -5.94 -2.67
C VAL A 50 -8.59 -4.86 -2.01
N LEU A 51 -8.69 -3.70 -2.66
CA LEU A 51 -9.46 -2.58 -2.12
C LEU A 51 -10.94 -2.96 -1.93
N ASP A 52 -11.49 -3.76 -2.84
CA ASP A 52 -12.86 -4.22 -2.74
C ASP A 52 -13.07 -5.18 -1.57
N GLN A 53 -12.05 -5.93 -1.20
CA GLN A 53 -12.16 -6.90 -0.11
C GLN A 53 -11.91 -6.31 1.27
N LEU A 54 -11.32 -5.12 1.33
CA LEU A 54 -11.05 -4.45 2.60
C LEU A 54 -12.36 -3.97 3.25
N ARG A 55 -12.46 -4.16 4.56
CA ARG A 55 -13.61 -3.73 5.36
C ARG A 55 -13.13 -2.78 6.44
N PRO A 56 -14.02 -1.94 6.99
CA PRO A 56 -13.63 -1.09 8.13
C PRO A 56 -12.98 -1.92 9.23
N GLY A 57 -11.85 -1.44 9.72
CA GLY A 57 -11.05 -2.15 10.72
C GLY A 57 -9.92 -2.97 10.15
N ASP A 58 -9.93 -3.25 8.85
CA ASP A 58 -8.82 -3.96 8.20
C ASP A 58 -7.66 -3.02 7.94
N THR A 59 -6.50 -3.58 7.60
CA THR A 59 -5.30 -2.82 7.27
C THR A 59 -4.72 -3.34 5.98
N LEU A 60 -4.42 -2.44 5.05
CA LEU A 60 -3.68 -2.78 3.83
C LEU A 60 -2.19 -2.69 4.13
N VAL A 61 -1.44 -3.76 3.86
CA VAL A 61 0.01 -3.83 4.07
C VAL A 61 0.69 -3.96 2.72
N VAL A 62 1.66 -3.09 2.44
CA VAL A 62 2.40 -3.13 1.18
C VAL A 62 3.89 -3.21 1.42
N TRP A 63 4.61 -3.73 0.42
CA TRP A 63 6.07 -3.72 0.40
C TRP A 63 6.50 -2.50 -0.39
N LYS A 64 7.03 -1.50 0.30
CA LYS A 64 7.49 -0.22 -0.24
C LYS A 64 6.34 0.65 -0.77
N LEU A 65 6.37 1.90 -0.37
CA LEU A 65 5.35 2.88 -0.77
C LEU A 65 5.28 3.07 -2.29
N ASP A 66 6.43 3.07 -2.96
CA ASP A 66 6.49 3.28 -4.40
C ASP A 66 5.84 2.15 -5.20
N ARG A 67 5.58 1.01 -4.57
CA ARG A 67 4.88 -0.09 -5.22
C ARG A 67 3.36 0.09 -5.21
N LEU A 68 2.84 0.95 -4.34
CA LEU A 68 1.40 1.17 -4.26
C LEU A 68 0.94 2.23 -5.25
N GLY A 69 1.61 3.37 -5.31
CA GLY A 69 1.19 4.50 -6.14
C GLY A 69 2.10 4.74 -7.34
N ARG A 70 1.54 5.33 -8.40
CA ARG A 70 2.32 5.72 -9.57
C ARG A 70 3.04 7.05 -9.38
N SER A 71 2.55 7.85 -8.45
CA SER A 71 3.11 9.13 -8.09
C SER A 71 2.83 9.38 -6.63
N LEU A 72 3.48 10.37 -6.05
CA LEU A 72 3.21 10.75 -4.67
C LEU A 72 1.74 11.14 -4.49
N ARG A 73 1.19 11.88 -5.45
CA ARG A 73 -0.22 12.30 -5.39
C ARG A 73 -1.16 11.10 -5.39
N HIS A 74 -0.92 10.16 -6.29
CA HIS A 74 -1.74 8.94 -6.37
C HIS A 74 -1.66 8.14 -5.08
N LEU A 75 -0.46 8.03 -4.52
CA LEU A 75 -0.24 7.34 -3.26
C LEU A 75 -1.03 7.98 -2.12
N VAL A 76 -0.95 9.31 -2.00
CA VAL A 76 -1.66 10.04 -0.94
C VAL A 76 -3.18 9.90 -1.10
N ASP A 77 -3.68 10.02 -2.32
CA ASP A 77 -5.12 9.88 -2.59
C ASP A 77 -5.62 8.49 -2.21
N THR A 78 -4.84 7.46 -2.53
CA THR A 78 -5.20 6.09 -2.19
C THR A 78 -5.27 5.89 -0.67
N ILE A 79 -4.26 6.36 0.05
CA ILE A 79 -4.21 6.20 1.50
C ILE A 79 -5.30 7.02 2.18
N THR A 80 -5.57 8.23 1.67
CA THR A 80 -6.65 9.06 2.20
C THR A 80 -8.00 8.39 2.02
N GLY A 81 -8.24 7.78 0.86
CA GLY A 81 -9.46 7.03 0.60
C GLY A 81 -9.62 5.86 1.56
N LEU A 82 -8.53 5.18 1.89
CA LEU A 82 -8.58 4.10 2.86
C LEU A 82 -8.96 4.61 4.25
N ALA A 83 -8.37 5.74 4.65
CA ALA A 83 -8.70 6.33 5.95
C ALA A 83 -10.17 6.70 6.05
N ASP A 84 -10.76 7.23 4.96
CA ASP A 84 -12.18 7.57 4.91
C ASP A 84 -13.07 6.35 5.08
N ARG A 85 -12.58 5.17 4.72
CA ARG A 85 -13.27 3.90 4.88
C ARG A 85 -12.93 3.20 6.21
N GLU A 86 -12.20 3.88 7.08
CA GLU A 86 -11.73 3.32 8.35
C GLU A 86 -10.82 2.11 8.16
N ILE A 87 -10.01 2.13 7.10
CA ILE A 87 -9.03 1.09 6.79
C ILE A 87 -7.63 1.65 7.05
N GLY A 88 -6.83 0.92 7.84
CA GLY A 88 -5.46 1.30 8.12
C GLY A 88 -4.53 1.04 6.95
N PHE A 89 -3.35 1.61 6.98
CA PHE A 89 -2.33 1.41 5.97
C PHE A 89 -0.98 1.21 6.65
N ARG A 90 -0.21 0.25 6.16
CA ARG A 90 1.12 -0.04 6.67
C ARG A 90 2.05 -0.35 5.51
N SER A 91 3.26 0.20 5.55
CA SER A 91 4.27 -0.05 4.52
C SER A 91 5.51 -0.68 5.14
N LEU A 92 6.03 -1.70 4.48
CA LEU A 92 7.29 -2.35 4.83
C LEU A 92 8.29 -2.10 3.70
N PRO A 93 9.56 -1.86 3.97
CA PRO A 93 10.25 -1.77 5.26
C PRO A 93 10.23 -0.37 5.88
N GLU A 94 9.58 0.62 5.26
CA GLU A 94 9.60 2.01 5.74
C GLU A 94 8.99 2.18 7.13
N ALA A 95 8.29 1.16 7.62
CA ALA A 95 7.64 1.19 8.92
C ALA A 95 6.60 2.32 9.04
N THR A 96 6.04 2.76 7.92
CA THR A 96 4.95 3.72 7.91
C THR A 96 3.65 2.98 8.24
N ASP A 97 2.96 3.42 9.29
CA ASP A 97 1.77 2.74 9.77
C ASP A 97 0.77 3.79 10.24
N THR A 98 -0.30 3.99 9.47
CA THR A 98 -1.30 5.02 9.79
C THR A 98 -2.14 4.67 11.00
N THR A 99 -2.00 3.44 11.53
CA THR A 99 -2.69 3.06 12.76
C THR A 99 -1.96 3.55 14.01
N THR A 100 -0.76 4.09 13.87
CA THR A 100 0.02 4.65 14.98
C THR A 100 0.12 6.17 14.86
N PRO A 101 0.29 6.89 15.98
CA PRO A 101 0.47 8.35 15.90
C PRO A 101 1.68 8.77 15.07
N GLY A 102 2.81 8.08 15.22
CA GLY A 102 4.01 8.39 14.45
C GLY A 102 3.82 8.16 12.97
N GLY A 103 3.14 7.07 12.60
CA GLY A 103 2.85 6.79 11.20
C GLY A 103 1.90 7.81 10.58
N LYS A 104 0.93 8.28 11.35
CA LYS A 104 0.04 9.36 10.89
C LYS A 104 0.80 10.63 10.61
N LEU A 105 1.76 10.97 11.46
CA LEU A 105 2.59 12.15 11.25
C LEU A 105 3.38 12.03 9.94
N VAL A 106 3.99 10.88 9.69
CA VAL A 106 4.74 10.63 8.47
C VAL A 106 3.82 10.77 7.25
N PHE A 107 2.61 10.22 7.32
CA PHE A 107 1.64 10.35 6.24
C PHE A 107 1.27 11.81 5.98
N HIS A 108 1.09 12.61 7.03
CA HIS A 108 0.76 14.03 6.86
C HIS A 108 1.90 14.79 6.19
N VAL A 109 3.16 14.41 6.44
CA VAL A 109 4.30 15.01 5.75
C VAL A 109 4.23 14.69 4.25
N PHE A 110 3.94 13.44 3.88
CA PHE A 110 3.78 13.07 2.47
C PHE A 110 2.63 13.83 1.82
N ALA A 111 1.52 14.01 2.53
CA ALA A 111 0.38 14.76 2.01
C ALA A 111 0.75 16.22 1.73
N ALA A 112 1.53 16.83 2.62
CA ALA A 112 2.00 18.19 2.43
C ALA A 112 2.93 18.30 1.21
N LEU A 113 3.81 17.32 1.02
CA LEU A 113 4.69 17.30 -0.15
C LEU A 113 3.90 17.15 -1.44
N ALA A 114 2.84 16.34 -1.43
CA ALA A 114 1.99 16.17 -2.62
C ALA A 114 1.28 17.47 -2.98
N GLU A 115 0.82 18.22 -1.98
CA GLU A 115 0.23 19.54 -2.24
C GLU A 115 1.25 20.50 -2.84
N PHE A 116 2.47 20.45 -2.35
CA PHE A 116 3.56 21.30 -2.87
C PHE A 116 3.84 20.97 -4.34
N GLU A 117 3.82 19.70 -4.72
CA GLU A 117 4.08 19.29 -6.10
C GLU A 117 3.02 19.79 -7.09
N ARG A 118 1.81 20.11 -6.61
CA ARG A 118 0.74 20.58 -7.49
C ARG A 118 0.98 22.00 -7.99
N THR A 119 1.75 22.76 -7.30
CA THR A 119 2.07 24.13 -7.70
C THR A 119 3.37 24.17 -8.48
#